data_fe88d26c58d54737c1f7326e7be8c816
#
_entry.id   fe88d26c58d54737c1f7326e7be8c816
#
_cell.length_a   1.000
_cell.length_b   1.000
_cell.length_c   1.000
_cell.angle_alpha   90.00
_cell.angle_beta   90.00
_cell.angle_gamma   90.00
#
_symmetry.space_group_name_H-M   'P 1'
#
loop_
_entity.id
_entity.type
_entity.pdbx_description
1 polymer ?
#
loop_
_entity_poly.entity_id
_entity_poly.type
_entity_poly.pdbx_seq_one_letter_code
_entity_poly.pdbx_strand_id
1 'polypeptide(L)'
;MSVGFVGISDGWQDLSQNFKLTWDYTRAENGNIAMTGEIDLAACEGEFVIALGFGGIWSEAGQQVRATLLDSYDELHKHYVGQWETWHEGLMKLDSIPRERDLYRASVAVLRTHESKDFLGGVIASLSIPWGFNKGDEDLGGYHLVWPRDLVETAFGFLAAGAETDAVRVLRYLESTQEADGHWAQNMWLDGRPYWMGLQMDEAAFPILLVDCLRRNCPSTLGNLKRWWNLVRRAAGFLVCNGPVTQQDRWEEDAGYSPFTLAVEPVVAVPGAGMILPGNGSPVLGSTITTGILTPAAFFLVT
;
A
#
# COMPACT_ATOMS: atom_id res chain seq x y z
N MET A 1 -20.82 -22.28 15.18
CA MET A 1 -19.93 -21.08 15.07
C MET A 1 -20.30 -20.08 16.15
N SER A 2 -19.31 -19.43 16.75
CA SER A 2 -19.52 -18.38 17.76
C SER A 2 -18.67 -17.17 17.44
N VAL A 3 -19.18 -15.97 17.67
CA VAL A 3 -18.49 -14.69 17.45
C VAL A 3 -18.33 -14.00 18.80
N GLY A 4 -17.12 -13.67 19.20
CA GLY A 4 -16.88 -13.10 20.52
C GLY A 4 -15.72 -12.12 20.56
N PHE A 5 -15.61 -11.41 21.68
CA PHE A 5 -14.49 -10.51 21.94
C PHE A 5 -13.26 -11.31 22.35
N VAL A 6 -12.15 -11.08 21.71
CA VAL A 6 -10.87 -11.75 21.96
C VAL A 6 -10.49 -11.66 23.44
N GLY A 7 -10.16 -12.80 24.05
CA GLY A 7 -9.76 -12.90 25.45
C GLY A 7 -10.91 -12.87 26.47
N ILE A 8 -12.16 -12.59 26.04
CA ILE A 8 -13.31 -12.44 26.93
C ILE A 8 -14.41 -13.46 26.62
N SER A 9 -14.90 -13.44 25.37
CA SER A 9 -16.04 -14.25 24.94
C SER A 9 -15.82 -14.92 23.58
N ASP A 10 -14.59 -14.91 23.08
CA ASP A 10 -14.25 -15.66 21.87
C ASP A 10 -14.30 -17.18 22.10
N GLY A 11 -14.48 -17.90 21.02
CA GLY A 11 -14.66 -19.34 21.11
C GLY A 11 -13.46 -20.13 21.65
N TRP A 12 -12.25 -19.52 21.67
CA TRP A 12 -11.09 -20.14 22.31
C TRP A 12 -11.28 -20.27 23.83
N GLN A 13 -11.92 -19.26 24.45
CA GLN A 13 -12.22 -19.32 25.89
C GLN A 13 -13.12 -20.52 26.24
N ASP A 14 -14.06 -20.86 25.37
CA ASP A 14 -14.94 -22.01 25.50
C ASP A 14 -14.20 -23.32 25.18
N LEU A 15 -13.53 -23.40 24.04
CA LEU A 15 -12.81 -24.59 23.58
C LEU A 15 -11.70 -25.00 24.54
N SER A 16 -10.97 -24.05 25.14
CA SER A 16 -9.89 -24.35 26.08
C SER A 16 -10.37 -25.02 27.38
N GLN A 17 -11.63 -24.82 27.74
CA GLN A 17 -12.24 -25.37 28.95
C GLN A 17 -13.08 -26.61 28.69
N ASN A 18 -13.86 -26.60 27.60
CA ASN A 18 -14.89 -27.62 27.34
C ASN A 18 -14.50 -28.60 26.23
N PHE A 19 -13.37 -28.36 25.52
CA PHE A 19 -12.89 -29.16 24.38
C PHE A 19 -13.90 -29.29 23.24
N LYS A 20 -14.92 -28.46 23.25
CA LYS A 20 -15.92 -28.29 22.19
C LYS A 20 -16.54 -26.90 22.30
N LEU A 21 -17.08 -26.40 21.19
CA LEU A 21 -17.77 -25.12 21.17
C LEU A 21 -19.18 -25.27 21.73
N THR A 22 -19.41 -24.69 22.90
CA THR A 22 -20.73 -24.70 23.58
C THR A 22 -21.42 -23.35 23.51
N TRP A 23 -20.64 -22.25 23.22
CA TRP A 23 -21.18 -20.93 23.06
C TRP A 23 -21.68 -20.71 21.64
N ASP A 24 -22.81 -20.03 21.53
CA ASP A 24 -23.46 -19.73 20.25
C ASP A 24 -23.77 -18.22 20.15
N TYR A 25 -22.71 -17.41 20.19
CA TYR A 25 -22.84 -15.97 19.99
C TYR A 25 -22.83 -15.67 18.50
N THR A 26 -23.82 -14.92 18.04
CA THR A 26 -23.98 -14.58 16.62
C THR A 26 -23.52 -13.18 16.25
N ARG A 27 -23.18 -12.36 17.26
CA ARG A 27 -22.82 -10.94 17.05
C ARG A 27 -21.85 -10.45 18.11
N ALA A 28 -20.82 -9.70 17.67
CA ALA A 28 -19.98 -8.87 18.52
C ALA A 28 -19.68 -7.58 17.72
N GLU A 29 -19.72 -6.41 18.39
CA GLU A 29 -19.56 -5.12 17.74
C GLU A 29 -18.54 -4.26 18.45
N ASN A 30 -17.77 -3.49 17.68
CA ASN A 30 -16.85 -2.48 18.19
C ASN A 30 -15.79 -3.04 19.15
N GLY A 31 -14.90 -3.88 18.63
CA GLY A 31 -13.80 -4.43 19.41
C GLY A 31 -12.95 -5.41 18.64
N ASN A 32 -11.96 -5.98 19.30
CA ASN A 32 -11.21 -7.13 18.80
C ASN A 32 -12.10 -8.37 18.80
N ILE A 33 -12.51 -8.79 17.62
CA ILE A 33 -13.52 -9.82 17.44
C ILE A 33 -12.89 -11.05 16.81
N ALA A 34 -13.19 -12.22 17.36
CA ALA A 34 -12.85 -13.51 16.78
C ALA A 34 -14.10 -14.31 16.42
N MET A 35 -14.06 -14.94 15.27
CA MET A 35 -15.03 -15.94 14.83
C MET A 35 -14.42 -17.33 15.02
N THR A 36 -15.09 -18.20 15.73
CA THR A 36 -14.64 -19.56 16.03
C THR A 36 -15.69 -20.55 15.56
N GLY A 37 -15.25 -21.63 14.90
CA GLY A 37 -16.14 -22.68 14.43
C GLY A 37 -15.57 -24.06 14.69
N GLU A 38 -16.42 -25.02 14.94
CA GLU A 38 -16.11 -26.46 14.90
C GLU A 38 -16.65 -27.06 13.62
N ILE A 39 -15.91 -28.00 13.07
CA ILE A 39 -16.27 -28.75 11.88
C ILE A 39 -16.10 -30.24 12.20
N ASP A 40 -17.14 -31.01 12.02
CA ASP A 40 -17.09 -32.46 12.11
C ASP A 40 -16.45 -33.03 10.83
N LEU A 41 -15.15 -33.33 10.91
CA LEU A 41 -14.39 -33.85 9.78
C LEU A 41 -14.88 -35.25 9.34
N ALA A 42 -15.48 -36.02 10.24
CA ALA A 42 -16.04 -37.33 9.88
C ALA A 42 -17.33 -37.18 9.07
N ALA A 43 -18.16 -36.18 9.40
CA ALA A 43 -19.39 -35.88 8.66
C ALA A 43 -19.16 -35.32 7.25
N CYS A 44 -18.01 -34.71 7.00
CA CYS A 44 -17.65 -34.14 5.70
C CYS A 44 -16.53 -34.92 4.97
N GLU A 45 -16.28 -36.17 5.35
CA GLU A 45 -15.29 -37.04 4.71
C GLU A 45 -13.87 -36.47 4.70
N GLY A 46 -13.55 -35.55 5.63
CA GLY A 46 -12.25 -34.91 5.77
C GLY A 46 -12.08 -33.66 4.93
N GLU A 47 -13.02 -33.29 4.06
CA GLU A 47 -12.94 -32.10 3.18
C GLU A 47 -14.09 -31.13 3.46
N PHE A 48 -13.77 -29.83 3.51
CA PHE A 48 -14.76 -28.78 3.69
C PHE A 48 -14.29 -27.46 3.06
N VAL A 49 -15.22 -26.57 2.77
CA VAL A 49 -14.96 -25.23 2.27
C VAL A 49 -15.36 -24.20 3.30
N ILE A 50 -14.46 -23.24 3.58
CA ILE A 50 -14.77 -22.04 4.34
C ILE A 50 -14.82 -20.87 3.36
N ALA A 51 -15.93 -20.16 3.34
CA ALA A 51 -16.07 -18.92 2.58
C ALA A 51 -16.25 -17.74 3.53
N LEU A 52 -15.45 -16.68 3.34
CA LEU A 52 -15.50 -15.43 4.08
C LEU A 52 -15.95 -14.31 3.15
N GLY A 53 -17.01 -13.61 3.51
CA GLY A 53 -17.49 -12.43 2.77
C GLY A 53 -17.25 -11.16 3.58
N PHE A 54 -16.89 -10.11 2.88
CA PHE A 54 -16.68 -8.77 3.43
C PHE A 54 -17.67 -7.81 2.77
N GLY A 55 -18.21 -6.87 3.55
CA GLY A 55 -19.16 -5.88 3.02
C GLY A 55 -19.41 -4.78 4.04
N GLY A 56 -19.95 -3.66 3.59
CA GLY A 56 -20.34 -2.54 4.45
C GLY A 56 -21.47 -2.88 5.42
N ILE A 57 -22.27 -3.90 5.10
CA ILE A 57 -23.34 -4.47 5.95
C ILE A 57 -23.37 -5.98 5.84
N TRP A 58 -23.93 -6.64 6.86
CA TRP A 58 -23.97 -8.09 6.95
C TRP A 58 -24.68 -8.78 5.76
N SER A 59 -25.70 -8.15 5.18
CA SER A 59 -26.44 -8.71 4.04
C SER A 59 -25.59 -8.70 2.75
N GLU A 60 -24.77 -7.69 2.56
CA GLU A 60 -23.80 -7.62 1.46
C GLU A 60 -22.75 -8.73 1.59
N ALA A 61 -22.08 -8.83 2.75
CA ALA A 61 -21.12 -9.88 3.03
C ALA A 61 -21.71 -11.28 2.84
N GLY A 62 -22.93 -11.51 3.37
CA GLY A 62 -23.64 -12.76 3.20
C GLY A 62 -24.04 -13.08 1.76
N GLN A 63 -24.34 -12.06 0.95
CA GLN A 63 -24.63 -12.25 -0.47
C GLN A 63 -23.38 -12.65 -1.24
N GLN A 64 -22.24 -12.03 -0.96
CA GLN A 64 -20.96 -12.37 -1.57
C GLN A 64 -20.58 -13.84 -1.27
N VAL A 65 -20.70 -14.27 -0.02
CA VAL A 65 -20.46 -15.68 0.35
C VAL A 65 -21.35 -16.63 -0.45
N ARG A 66 -22.66 -16.35 -0.49
CA ARG A 66 -23.60 -17.21 -1.24
C ARG A 66 -23.30 -17.24 -2.73
N ALA A 67 -22.94 -16.11 -3.31
CA ALA A 67 -22.57 -16.05 -4.73
C ALA A 67 -21.31 -16.86 -5.01
N THR A 68 -20.27 -16.71 -4.19
CA THR A 68 -19.02 -17.45 -4.35
C THR A 68 -19.21 -18.96 -4.22
N LEU A 69 -20.08 -19.41 -3.30
CA LEU A 69 -20.34 -20.83 -3.10
C LEU A 69 -21.18 -21.48 -4.23
N LEU A 70 -21.69 -20.70 -5.19
CA LEU A 70 -22.31 -21.24 -6.40
C LEU A 70 -21.29 -21.71 -7.44
N ASP A 71 -20.06 -21.21 -7.36
CA ASP A 71 -18.98 -21.58 -8.24
C ASP A 71 -18.19 -22.79 -7.70
N SER A 72 -17.58 -23.56 -8.58
CA SER A 72 -16.69 -24.66 -8.19
C SER A 72 -15.42 -24.12 -7.53
N TYR A 73 -15.03 -24.69 -6.38
CA TYR A 73 -13.78 -24.38 -5.72
C TYR A 73 -12.57 -24.52 -6.65
N ASP A 74 -12.52 -25.60 -7.43
CA ASP A 74 -11.42 -25.86 -8.36
C ASP A 74 -11.30 -24.81 -9.44
N GLU A 75 -12.43 -24.32 -9.97
CA GLU A 75 -12.43 -23.23 -10.95
C GLU A 75 -11.99 -21.91 -10.33
N LEU A 76 -12.46 -21.57 -9.14
CA LEU A 76 -12.04 -20.38 -8.41
C LEU A 76 -10.54 -20.43 -8.07
N HIS A 77 -10.06 -21.57 -7.58
CA HIS A 77 -8.65 -21.78 -7.29
C HIS A 77 -7.79 -21.65 -8.53
N LYS A 78 -8.14 -22.33 -9.62
CA LYS A 78 -7.45 -22.23 -10.91
C LYS A 78 -7.39 -20.79 -11.44
N HIS A 79 -8.51 -20.08 -11.35
CA HIS A 79 -8.57 -18.68 -11.76
C HIS A 79 -7.65 -17.79 -10.90
N TYR A 80 -7.72 -17.94 -9.59
CA TYR A 80 -6.86 -17.17 -8.65
C TYR A 80 -5.38 -17.43 -8.90
N VAL A 81 -4.97 -18.69 -8.97
CA VAL A 81 -3.56 -19.06 -9.24
C VAL A 81 -3.13 -18.54 -10.60
N GLY A 82 -3.94 -18.75 -11.64
CA GLY A 82 -3.62 -18.29 -13.00
C GLY A 82 -3.45 -16.77 -13.11
N GLN A 83 -4.18 -15.97 -12.32
CA GLN A 83 -3.96 -14.52 -12.27
C GLN A 83 -2.58 -14.17 -11.70
N TRP A 84 -2.15 -14.84 -10.64
CA TRP A 84 -0.84 -14.64 -10.05
C TRP A 84 0.29 -15.11 -10.98
N GLU A 85 0.14 -16.27 -11.60
CA GLU A 85 1.11 -16.80 -12.57
C GLU A 85 1.28 -15.83 -13.74
N THR A 86 0.18 -15.39 -14.36
CA THR A 86 0.20 -14.42 -15.46
C THR A 86 0.91 -13.12 -15.06
N TRP A 87 0.62 -12.61 -13.86
CA TRP A 87 1.28 -11.40 -13.39
C TRP A 87 2.78 -11.61 -13.17
N HIS A 88 3.17 -12.72 -12.52
CA HIS A 88 4.58 -13.07 -12.31
C HIS A 88 5.35 -13.30 -13.62
N GLU A 89 4.70 -13.85 -14.64
CA GLU A 89 5.31 -14.04 -15.96
C GLU A 89 5.63 -12.71 -16.64
N GLY A 90 4.86 -11.67 -16.36
CA GLY A 90 5.08 -10.31 -16.85
C GLY A 90 6.23 -9.56 -16.17
N LEU A 91 6.75 -10.06 -15.05
CA LEU A 91 7.83 -9.40 -14.32
C LEU A 91 9.21 -9.65 -14.97
N MET A 92 10.17 -8.79 -14.64
CA MET A 92 11.58 -8.98 -15.03
C MET A 92 12.10 -10.30 -14.50
N LYS A 93 12.88 -11.01 -15.33
CA LYS A 93 13.53 -12.27 -14.96
C LYS A 93 14.82 -11.98 -14.21
N LEU A 94 14.71 -11.73 -12.90
CA LEU A 94 15.87 -11.47 -12.03
C LEU A 94 16.41 -12.72 -11.35
N ASP A 95 15.95 -13.88 -11.75
CA ASP A 95 16.16 -15.18 -11.14
C ASP A 95 17.30 -15.99 -11.74
N SER A 96 18.45 -15.36 -11.96
CA SER A 96 19.66 -16.02 -12.45
C SER A 96 20.36 -16.94 -11.42
N ILE A 97 19.90 -16.99 -10.17
CA ILE A 97 20.49 -17.76 -9.09
C ILE A 97 19.66 -19.02 -8.81
N PRO A 98 20.25 -20.24 -8.82
CA PRO A 98 19.55 -21.47 -8.43
C PRO A 98 19.05 -21.41 -6.99
N ARG A 99 17.84 -21.90 -6.68
CA ARG A 99 17.15 -21.50 -5.46
C ARG A 99 16.54 -22.62 -4.65
N GLU A 100 16.72 -22.46 -3.35
CA GLU A 100 15.88 -23.08 -2.33
C GLU A 100 14.66 -22.19 -1.97
N ARG A 101 14.76 -20.87 -2.22
CA ARG A 101 13.68 -19.90 -1.89
C ARG A 101 13.61 -18.79 -2.93
N ASP A 102 12.44 -18.54 -3.48
CA ASP A 102 12.19 -17.44 -4.41
C ASP A 102 11.83 -16.15 -3.67
N LEU A 103 12.82 -15.53 -3.03
CA LEU A 103 12.61 -14.30 -2.27
C LEU A 103 12.20 -13.12 -3.16
N TYR A 104 12.64 -13.08 -4.41
CA TYR A 104 12.26 -12.02 -5.33
C TYR A 104 10.76 -12.06 -5.61
N ARG A 105 10.23 -13.20 -6.05
CA ARG A 105 8.80 -13.35 -6.31
C ARG A 105 7.94 -13.13 -5.07
N ALA A 106 8.38 -13.66 -3.93
CA ALA A 106 7.71 -13.43 -2.66
C ALA A 106 7.66 -11.95 -2.29
N SER A 107 8.78 -11.23 -2.42
CA SER A 107 8.85 -9.80 -2.08
C SER A 107 7.93 -8.96 -2.97
N VAL A 108 7.94 -9.20 -4.28
CA VAL A 108 7.07 -8.45 -5.20
C VAL A 108 5.59 -8.81 -4.99
N ALA A 109 5.29 -10.08 -4.69
CA ALA A 109 3.94 -10.50 -4.33
C ALA A 109 3.46 -9.82 -3.04
N VAL A 110 4.33 -9.65 -2.03
CA VAL A 110 4.01 -8.90 -0.81
C VAL A 110 3.60 -7.47 -1.15
N LEU A 111 4.35 -6.74 -1.97
CA LEU A 111 3.96 -5.39 -2.39
C LEU A 111 2.56 -5.37 -3.01
N ARG A 112 2.26 -6.31 -3.91
CA ARG A 112 0.97 -6.38 -4.57
C ARG A 112 -0.18 -6.80 -3.65
N THR A 113 0.08 -7.62 -2.62
CA THR A 113 -0.97 -8.03 -1.67
C THR A 113 -1.45 -6.88 -0.79
N HIS A 114 -0.66 -5.82 -0.64
CA HIS A 114 -1.03 -4.61 0.10
C HIS A 114 -1.88 -3.64 -0.73
N GLU A 115 -2.02 -3.87 -2.04
CA GLU A 115 -2.87 -3.03 -2.91
C GLU A 115 -4.35 -3.34 -2.69
N SER A 116 -5.14 -2.29 -2.52
CA SER A 116 -6.61 -2.38 -2.44
C SER A 116 -7.21 -2.94 -3.72
N LYS A 117 -8.26 -3.73 -3.59
CA LYS A 117 -9.05 -4.22 -4.74
C LYS A 117 -10.09 -3.20 -5.21
N ASP A 118 -10.55 -2.33 -4.31
CA ASP A 118 -11.57 -1.32 -4.59
C ASP A 118 -10.95 0.02 -5.00
N PHE A 119 -9.82 0.38 -4.40
CA PHE A 119 -9.10 1.64 -4.66
C PHE A 119 -7.77 1.34 -5.34
N LEU A 120 -7.83 1.03 -6.63
CA LEU A 120 -6.66 0.59 -7.40
C LEU A 120 -5.51 1.59 -7.35
N GLY A 121 -4.33 1.10 -7.01
CA GLY A 121 -3.12 1.89 -6.79
C GLY A 121 -2.97 2.41 -5.36
N GLY A 122 -3.99 2.31 -4.53
CA GLY A 122 -3.90 2.55 -3.09
C GLY A 122 -3.26 1.33 -2.41
N VAL A 123 -2.09 1.52 -1.81
CA VAL A 123 -1.33 0.47 -1.13
C VAL A 123 -1.16 0.89 0.32
N ILE A 124 -1.62 0.05 1.24
CA ILE A 124 -1.45 0.30 2.68
C ILE A 124 -0.01 0.02 3.12
N ALA A 125 0.43 0.69 4.18
CA ALA A 125 1.80 0.56 4.66
C ALA A 125 2.12 -0.84 5.22
N SER A 126 1.17 -1.50 5.85
CA SER A 126 1.34 -2.88 6.34
C SER A 126 0.00 -3.60 6.53
N LEU A 127 0.02 -4.92 6.32
CA LEU A 127 -1.07 -5.83 6.68
C LEU A 127 -0.98 -6.33 8.13
N SER A 128 0.01 -5.87 8.91
CA SER A 128 0.15 -6.24 10.32
C SER A 128 -1.04 -5.76 11.13
N ILE A 129 -1.28 -6.40 12.28
CA ILE A 129 -2.20 -5.85 13.28
C ILE A 129 -1.73 -4.47 13.69
N PRO A 130 -2.65 -3.48 13.79
CA PRO A 130 -2.29 -2.13 14.18
C PRO A 130 -1.54 -2.14 15.51
N TRP A 131 -0.31 -1.60 15.53
CA TRP A 131 0.51 -1.41 16.74
C TRP A 131 0.80 -2.67 17.58
N GLY A 132 0.53 -3.87 17.05
CA GLY A 132 0.68 -5.12 17.79
C GLY A 132 -0.27 -5.22 19.00
N PHE A 133 0.23 -5.76 20.11
CA PHE A 133 -0.57 -5.92 21.34
C PHE A 133 -0.68 -4.67 22.21
N ASN A 134 -0.02 -3.57 21.85
CA ASN A 134 0.14 -2.40 22.71
C ASN A 134 -0.92 -1.32 22.52
N LYS A 135 -1.77 -1.45 21.50
CA LYS A 135 -2.84 -0.50 21.20
C LYS A 135 -4.19 -1.17 21.32
N GLY A 136 -5.17 -0.42 21.78
CA GLY A 136 -6.54 -0.87 21.92
C GLY A 136 -7.35 -0.72 20.64
N ASP A 137 -8.63 -1.04 20.75
CA ASP A 137 -9.59 -1.02 19.64
C ASP A 137 -9.90 0.41 19.14
N GLU A 138 -9.49 1.42 19.89
CA GLU A 138 -9.65 2.83 19.53
C GLU A 138 -8.73 3.28 18.39
N ASP A 139 -7.65 2.55 18.14
CA ASP A 139 -6.73 2.83 17.03
C ASP A 139 -7.06 1.97 15.81
N LEU A 140 -8.06 2.38 15.06
CA LEU A 140 -8.55 1.64 13.89
C LEU A 140 -7.62 1.74 12.67
N GLY A 141 -6.83 2.79 12.58
CA GLY A 141 -5.96 3.05 11.42
C GLY A 141 -4.74 2.14 11.43
N GLY A 142 -3.91 2.27 12.43
CA GLY A 142 -2.64 1.58 12.52
C GLY A 142 -1.82 1.76 11.24
N TYR A 143 -1.28 0.69 10.69
CA TYR A 143 -0.59 0.68 9.40
C TYR A 143 -1.49 0.31 8.20
N HIS A 144 -2.81 0.16 8.41
CA HIS A 144 -3.79 -0.06 7.34
C HIS A 144 -4.16 1.23 6.59
N LEU A 145 -3.31 2.23 6.67
CA LEU A 145 -3.40 3.53 6.02
C LEU A 145 -2.38 3.65 4.89
N VAL A 146 -2.57 4.64 4.06
CA VAL A 146 -1.67 4.97 2.95
C VAL A 146 -0.86 6.20 3.33
N TRP A 147 0.47 6.08 3.36
CA TRP A 147 1.41 7.20 3.38
C TRP A 147 1.90 7.46 1.96
N PRO A 148 1.86 8.68 1.45
CA PRO A 148 2.31 8.99 0.10
C PRO A 148 3.78 8.61 -0.19
N ARG A 149 4.67 8.76 0.78
CA ARG A 149 6.07 8.32 0.68
C ARG A 149 6.17 6.81 0.47
N ASP A 150 5.58 6.02 1.37
CA ASP A 150 5.60 4.56 1.33
C ASP A 150 4.97 4.03 0.05
N LEU A 151 3.92 4.70 -0.40
CA LEU A 151 3.23 4.39 -1.64
C LEU A 151 4.15 4.58 -2.86
N VAL A 152 4.92 5.67 -2.91
CA VAL A 152 5.88 5.92 -3.99
C VAL A 152 7.07 4.96 -3.91
N GLU A 153 7.57 4.65 -2.72
CA GLU A 153 8.61 3.65 -2.53
C GLU A 153 8.15 2.26 -3.01
N THR A 154 6.89 1.89 -2.75
CA THR A 154 6.27 0.68 -3.32
C THR A 154 6.22 0.73 -4.84
N ALA A 155 5.86 1.87 -5.43
CA ALA A 155 5.87 2.04 -6.88
C ALA A 155 7.28 1.90 -7.49
N PHE A 156 8.33 2.35 -6.80
CA PHE A 156 9.70 2.10 -7.21
C PHE A 156 10.06 0.61 -7.14
N GLY A 157 9.56 -0.12 -6.15
CA GLY A 157 9.67 -1.57 -6.08
C GLY A 157 9.01 -2.27 -7.28
N PHE A 158 7.81 -1.85 -7.65
CA PHE A 158 7.12 -2.33 -8.86
C PHE A 158 7.93 -2.04 -10.13
N LEU A 159 8.46 -0.82 -10.28
CA LEU A 159 9.29 -0.45 -11.43
C LEU A 159 10.57 -1.30 -11.50
N ALA A 160 11.23 -1.53 -10.38
CA ALA A 160 12.42 -2.38 -10.30
C ALA A 160 12.13 -3.82 -10.71
N ALA A 161 10.90 -4.28 -10.49
CA ALA A 161 10.43 -5.60 -10.91
C ALA A 161 9.87 -5.65 -12.35
N GLY A 162 9.80 -4.50 -13.05
CA GLY A 162 9.19 -4.41 -14.39
C GLY A 162 7.67 -4.34 -14.39
N ALA A 163 7.03 -4.19 -13.24
CA ALA A 163 5.58 -4.03 -13.09
C ALA A 163 5.16 -2.56 -13.35
N GLU A 164 5.45 -2.05 -14.55
CA GLU A 164 5.25 -0.64 -14.90
C GLU A 164 3.79 -0.18 -14.76
N THR A 165 2.85 -1.03 -15.13
CA THR A 165 1.41 -0.76 -15.04
C THR A 165 0.96 -0.57 -13.60
N ASP A 166 1.52 -1.34 -12.67
CA ASP A 166 1.25 -1.25 -11.25
C ASP A 166 1.77 0.09 -10.69
N ALA A 167 2.98 0.49 -11.08
CA ALA A 167 3.52 1.79 -10.69
C ALA A 167 2.72 2.98 -11.26
N VAL A 168 2.21 2.89 -12.48
CA VAL A 168 1.35 3.93 -13.06
C VAL A 168 -0.01 3.96 -12.35
N ARG A 169 -0.54 2.82 -11.88
CA ARG A 169 -1.76 2.81 -11.06
C ARG A 169 -1.57 3.58 -9.75
N VAL A 170 -0.43 3.40 -9.09
CA VAL A 170 -0.06 4.17 -7.89
C VAL A 170 -0.08 5.67 -8.19
N LEU A 171 0.53 6.09 -9.30
CA LEU A 171 0.52 7.50 -9.68
C LEU A 171 -0.90 8.05 -9.92
N ARG A 172 -1.79 7.24 -10.48
CA ARG A 172 -3.21 7.62 -10.65
C ARG A 172 -3.93 7.78 -9.32
N TYR A 173 -3.66 6.91 -8.37
CA TYR A 173 -4.20 7.04 -7.02
C TYR A 173 -3.71 8.33 -6.35
N LEU A 174 -2.42 8.64 -6.43
CA LEU A 174 -1.87 9.90 -5.94
C LEU A 174 -2.51 11.12 -6.63
N GLU A 175 -2.77 11.07 -7.94
CA GLU A 175 -3.48 12.14 -8.64
C GLU A 175 -4.88 12.37 -8.08
N SER A 176 -5.59 11.29 -7.73
CA SER A 176 -6.98 11.37 -7.22
C SER A 176 -7.07 11.82 -5.77
N THR A 177 -6.00 11.65 -5.00
CA THR A 177 -5.97 11.97 -3.56
C THR A 177 -5.20 13.25 -3.24
N GLN A 178 -4.71 13.98 -4.25
CA GLN A 178 -3.99 15.23 -4.06
C GLN A 178 -4.91 16.33 -3.54
N GLU A 179 -4.55 16.96 -2.42
CA GLU A 179 -5.27 18.07 -1.83
C GLU A 179 -5.30 19.32 -2.73
N ALA A 180 -6.27 20.21 -2.48
CA ALA A 180 -6.52 21.37 -3.33
C ALA A 180 -5.33 22.31 -3.46
N ASP A 181 -4.51 22.46 -2.44
CA ASP A 181 -3.30 23.30 -2.43
C ASP A 181 -2.05 22.60 -2.98
N GLY A 182 -2.11 21.29 -3.25
CA GLY A 182 -1.07 20.53 -3.93
C GLY A 182 -0.31 19.51 -3.07
N HIS A 183 -0.54 19.49 -1.76
CA HIS A 183 0.06 18.47 -0.89
C HIS A 183 -0.80 17.20 -0.79
N TRP A 184 -0.38 16.29 0.05
CA TRP A 184 -1.14 15.14 0.56
C TRP A 184 -1.12 15.18 2.08
N ALA A 185 -2.17 14.67 2.70
CA ALA A 185 -2.16 14.43 4.14
C ALA A 185 -1.06 13.42 4.50
N GLN A 186 -0.51 13.54 5.71
CA GLN A 186 0.50 12.63 6.25
C GLN A 186 0.14 11.17 6.01
N ASN A 187 -1.09 10.79 6.27
CA ASN A 187 -1.65 9.51 5.88
C ASN A 187 -3.16 9.61 5.64
N MET A 188 -3.69 8.64 4.94
CA MET A 188 -5.10 8.63 4.56
C MET A 188 -5.65 7.20 4.54
N TRP A 189 -6.96 7.09 4.70
CA TRP A 189 -7.68 5.89 4.37
C TRP A 189 -7.58 5.59 2.87
N LEU A 190 -7.85 4.35 2.48
CA LEU A 190 -7.81 3.93 1.06
C LEU A 190 -8.74 4.77 0.16
N ASP A 191 -9.81 5.33 0.69
CA ASP A 191 -10.72 6.24 -0.04
C ASP A 191 -10.19 7.68 -0.16
N GLY A 192 -8.98 7.96 0.33
CA GLY A 192 -8.30 9.25 0.27
C GLY A 192 -8.65 10.20 1.40
N ARG A 193 -9.55 9.85 2.33
CA ARG A 193 -9.84 10.71 3.49
C ARG A 193 -8.64 10.77 4.43
N PRO A 194 -8.16 11.97 4.79
CA PRO A 194 -7.08 12.14 5.76
C PRO A 194 -7.40 11.46 7.09
N TYR A 195 -6.38 10.83 7.68
CA TYR A 195 -6.47 10.28 9.04
C TYR A 195 -5.67 11.13 10.02
N TRP A 196 -4.38 11.30 9.79
CA TRP A 196 -3.58 12.29 10.50
C TRP A 196 -3.31 13.50 9.62
N MET A 197 -3.41 14.68 10.22
CA MET A 197 -3.32 15.96 9.52
C MET A 197 -1.90 16.57 9.61
N GLY A 198 -0.91 15.80 10.05
CA GLY A 198 0.48 16.24 10.03
C GLY A 198 0.96 16.55 8.61
N LEU A 199 1.99 17.37 8.52
CA LEU A 199 2.59 17.72 7.24
C LEU A 199 4.03 17.25 7.17
N GLN A 200 4.30 16.37 6.22
CA GLN A 200 5.63 15.91 5.85
C GLN A 200 5.93 16.41 4.44
N MET A 201 6.93 17.30 4.31
CA MET A 201 7.22 17.95 3.02
C MET A 201 7.75 16.99 1.96
N ASP A 202 8.44 15.92 2.37
CA ASP A 202 8.91 14.87 1.47
C ASP A 202 7.73 14.15 0.78
N GLU A 203 6.60 13.99 1.44
CA GLU A 203 5.41 13.35 0.87
C GLU A 203 4.78 14.16 -0.27
N ALA A 204 4.97 15.48 -0.28
CA ALA A 204 4.60 16.32 -1.42
C ALA A 204 5.63 16.22 -2.56
N ALA A 205 6.89 15.89 -2.27
CA ALA A 205 7.96 15.79 -3.24
C ALA A 205 8.03 14.40 -3.93
N PHE A 206 7.80 13.32 -3.22
CA PHE A 206 7.87 11.95 -3.73
C PHE A 206 6.99 11.68 -4.95
N PRO A 207 5.74 12.15 -5.04
CA PRO A 207 4.92 11.97 -6.25
C PRO A 207 5.52 12.60 -7.50
N ILE A 208 6.25 13.74 -7.36
CA ILE A 208 6.96 14.36 -8.48
C ILE A 208 8.12 13.48 -8.94
N LEU A 209 8.87 12.89 -7.99
CA LEU A 209 9.94 11.95 -8.29
C LEU A 209 9.40 10.72 -9.01
N LEU A 210 8.23 10.22 -8.63
CA LEU A 210 7.59 9.09 -9.31
C LEU A 210 7.26 9.44 -10.76
N VAL A 211 6.70 10.62 -11.04
CA VAL A 211 6.45 11.09 -12.42
C VAL A 211 7.74 11.10 -13.24
N ASP A 212 8.83 11.65 -12.68
CA ASP A 212 10.11 11.72 -13.41
C ASP A 212 10.72 10.32 -13.62
N CYS A 213 10.64 9.45 -12.62
CA CYS A 213 11.12 8.08 -12.72
C CYS A 213 10.36 7.29 -13.80
N LEU A 214 9.03 7.38 -13.81
CA LEU A 214 8.18 6.77 -14.85
C LEU A 214 8.48 7.34 -16.24
N ARG A 215 8.67 8.66 -16.35
CA ARG A 215 9.04 9.30 -17.61
C ARG A 215 10.35 8.78 -18.19
N ARG A 216 11.33 8.51 -17.34
CA ARG A 216 12.67 8.03 -17.78
C ARG A 216 12.66 6.55 -18.12
N ASN A 217 11.97 5.74 -17.34
CA ASN A 217 12.10 4.28 -17.43
C ASN A 217 10.99 3.62 -18.26
N CYS A 218 9.77 4.17 -18.24
CA CYS A 218 8.63 3.59 -18.95
C CYS A 218 7.71 4.66 -19.58
N PRO A 219 8.27 5.50 -20.50
CA PRO A 219 7.50 6.59 -21.10
C PRO A 219 6.26 6.13 -21.87
N SER A 220 6.30 4.95 -22.45
CA SER A 220 5.17 4.36 -23.18
C SER A 220 4.00 4.02 -22.25
N THR A 221 4.28 3.44 -21.10
CA THR A 221 3.28 3.06 -20.09
C THR A 221 2.73 4.28 -19.37
N LEU A 222 3.59 5.28 -19.08
CA LEU A 222 3.18 6.55 -18.48
C LEU A 222 2.25 7.34 -19.41
N GLY A 223 2.50 7.28 -20.72
CA GLY A 223 1.73 7.98 -21.73
C GLY A 223 2.05 9.48 -21.81
N ASN A 224 1.01 10.29 -22.11
CA ASN A 224 1.20 11.71 -22.34
C ASN A 224 1.57 12.46 -21.06
N LEU A 225 2.79 12.99 -20.99
CA LEU A 225 3.33 13.72 -19.84
C LEU A 225 2.50 14.96 -19.47
N LYS A 226 1.83 15.61 -20.42
CA LYS A 226 0.98 16.79 -20.16
C LYS A 226 -0.17 16.49 -19.21
N ARG A 227 -0.62 15.23 -19.16
CA ARG A 227 -1.65 14.78 -18.23
C ARG A 227 -1.21 15.02 -16.78
N TRP A 228 0.03 14.73 -16.45
CA TRP A 228 0.58 14.77 -15.11
C TRP A 228 1.03 16.15 -14.66
N TRP A 229 0.99 17.13 -15.59
CA TRP A 229 1.48 18.49 -15.35
C TRP A 229 0.77 19.16 -14.17
N ASN A 230 -0.54 18.99 -14.03
CA ASN A 230 -1.29 19.62 -12.94
C ASN A 230 -0.88 19.07 -11.58
N LEU A 231 -0.70 17.77 -11.45
CA LEU A 231 -0.19 17.13 -10.23
C LEU A 231 1.18 17.71 -9.85
N VAL A 232 2.12 17.66 -10.79
CA VAL A 232 3.50 18.15 -10.57
C VAL A 232 3.52 19.63 -10.22
N ARG A 233 2.81 20.47 -10.99
CA ARG A 233 2.78 21.93 -10.77
C ARG A 233 2.20 22.30 -9.41
N ARG A 234 1.15 21.62 -8.97
CA ARG A 234 0.50 21.88 -7.66
C ARG A 234 1.40 21.44 -6.51
N ALA A 235 1.97 20.25 -6.58
CA ALA A 235 2.90 19.76 -5.58
C ALA A 235 4.17 20.64 -5.49
N ALA A 236 4.77 20.99 -6.62
CA ALA A 236 5.92 21.89 -6.65
C ALA A 236 5.58 23.29 -6.12
N GLY A 237 4.40 23.83 -6.44
CA GLY A 237 3.92 25.10 -5.90
C GLY A 237 3.79 25.05 -4.38
N PHE A 238 3.24 23.95 -3.83
CA PHE A 238 3.13 23.75 -2.40
C PHE A 238 4.52 23.74 -1.73
N LEU A 239 5.47 22.99 -2.26
CA LEU A 239 6.85 22.90 -1.75
C LEU A 239 7.55 24.28 -1.75
N VAL A 240 7.42 25.05 -2.83
CA VAL A 240 8.02 26.38 -2.93
C VAL A 240 7.43 27.36 -1.89
N CYS A 241 6.13 27.26 -1.62
CA CYS A 241 5.46 28.18 -0.70
C CYS A 241 5.64 27.80 0.79
N ASN A 242 5.82 26.54 1.11
CA ASN A 242 5.78 26.03 2.49
C ASN A 242 7.10 25.41 2.97
N GLY A 243 8.00 25.02 2.06
CA GLY A 243 9.31 24.47 2.41
C GLY A 243 10.35 25.54 2.75
N PRO A 244 11.59 25.17 3.13
CA PRO A 244 12.10 23.80 3.20
C PRO A 244 11.96 23.15 4.58
N VAL A 245 11.24 23.77 5.52
CA VAL A 245 11.01 23.24 6.86
C VAL A 245 9.82 22.30 6.83
N THR A 246 10.00 21.09 7.35
CA THR A 246 8.91 20.15 7.56
C THR A 246 8.32 20.27 8.95
N GLN A 247 7.02 20.06 9.13
CA GLN A 247 6.39 20.02 10.43
C GLN A 247 6.71 18.73 11.19
N GLN A 248 6.93 17.65 10.45
CA GLN A 248 7.37 16.37 10.98
C GLN A 248 8.44 15.80 10.06
N ASP A 249 9.42 15.12 10.62
CA ASP A 249 10.33 14.29 9.84
C ASP A 249 9.64 12.98 9.41
N ARG A 250 10.38 12.16 8.66
CA ARG A 250 9.86 10.85 8.19
C ARG A 250 9.45 9.89 9.32
N TRP A 251 9.89 10.13 10.53
CA TRP A 251 9.58 9.32 11.71
C TRP A 251 8.46 9.92 12.56
N GLU A 252 7.90 11.06 12.10
CA GLU A 252 6.76 11.73 12.74
C GLU A 252 7.09 12.30 14.14
N GLU A 253 8.38 12.53 14.44
CA GLU A 253 8.86 12.97 15.75
C GLU A 253 9.22 14.45 15.79
N ASP A 254 10.07 14.91 14.87
CA ASP A 254 10.68 16.22 14.94
C ASP A 254 10.31 17.16 13.79
N ALA A 255 10.08 18.43 14.13
CA ALA A 255 9.93 19.52 13.16
C ALA A 255 11.28 20.15 12.82
N GLY A 256 11.46 20.65 11.60
CA GLY A 256 12.65 21.40 11.24
C GLY A 256 13.25 21.03 9.90
N TYR A 257 14.58 21.12 9.81
CA TYR A 257 15.32 20.74 8.61
C TYR A 257 15.70 19.27 8.67
N SER A 258 14.88 18.42 8.08
CA SER A 258 15.19 17.00 7.94
C SER A 258 16.13 16.79 6.76
N PRO A 259 17.31 16.14 6.92
CA PRO A 259 18.22 15.84 5.82
C PRO A 259 17.57 15.01 4.72
N PHE A 260 16.68 14.10 5.08
CA PHE A 260 15.93 13.29 4.13
C PHE A 260 14.99 14.15 3.28
N THR A 261 14.17 14.98 3.92
CA THR A 261 13.26 15.91 3.25
C THR A 261 14.02 16.87 2.33
N LEU A 262 15.10 17.46 2.84
CA LEU A 262 15.97 18.34 2.06
C LEU A 262 16.65 17.66 0.86
N ALA A 263 16.88 16.34 0.92
CA ALA A 263 17.43 15.61 -0.22
C ALA A 263 16.39 15.39 -1.32
N VAL A 264 15.12 15.28 -0.98
CA VAL A 264 14.02 15.03 -1.93
C VAL A 264 13.53 16.32 -2.58
N GLU A 265 13.35 17.39 -1.80
CA GLU A 265 12.85 18.68 -2.29
C GLU A 265 13.70 19.30 -3.42
N PRO A 266 15.05 19.41 -3.33
CA PRO A 266 15.85 20.01 -4.39
C PRO A 266 15.87 19.22 -5.69
N VAL A 267 15.74 17.89 -5.60
CA VAL A 267 15.63 17.03 -6.80
C VAL A 267 14.38 17.38 -7.60
N VAL A 268 13.32 17.79 -6.89
CA VAL A 268 12.09 18.30 -7.49
C VAL A 268 12.27 19.71 -8.04
N ALA A 269 13.01 20.56 -7.34
CA ALA A 269 13.21 21.95 -7.68
C ALA A 269 14.26 22.18 -8.78
N VAL A 270 15.17 21.23 -9.00
CA VAL A 270 16.18 21.32 -10.07
C VAL A 270 15.61 20.75 -11.37
N PRO A 271 15.34 21.61 -12.30
CA PRO A 271 14.77 21.21 -13.56
C PRO A 271 15.82 20.83 -14.60
N GLY A 272 16.51 19.81 -14.38
CA GLY A 272 16.86 18.86 -15.49
C GLY A 272 15.63 18.30 -16.07
N ALA A 273 14.85 18.56 -15.35
CA ALA A 273 13.70 19.00 -15.20
C ALA A 273 13.26 20.26 -15.89
N GLY A 274 13.69 20.78 -16.91
CA GLY A 274 13.12 21.98 -17.56
C GLY A 274 11.60 22.15 -17.46
N MET A 275 10.98 21.48 -16.55
CA MET A 275 9.56 21.29 -16.35
C MET A 275 8.98 22.01 -15.14
N ILE A 276 9.78 22.34 -14.15
CA ILE A 276 9.24 22.82 -12.88
C ILE A 276 9.41 24.32 -12.71
N LEU A 277 10.43 24.92 -13.28
CA LEU A 277 10.59 26.37 -13.27
C LEU A 277 10.91 26.89 -14.67
N PRO A 278 10.08 27.74 -15.25
CA PRO A 278 10.48 28.55 -16.41
C PRO A 278 11.43 29.60 -15.92
N GLY A 279 12.72 29.42 -16.10
CA GLY A 279 13.67 30.53 -15.95
C GLY A 279 14.88 30.26 -15.07
N ASN A 280 16.02 30.16 -15.72
CA ASN A 280 17.34 30.64 -15.26
C ASN A 280 17.97 30.01 -13.99
N GLY A 281 18.18 28.74 -13.98
CA GLY A 281 19.09 28.11 -13.01
C GLY A 281 20.14 27.25 -13.69
N SER A 282 21.40 27.49 -13.40
CA SER A 282 22.53 26.78 -14.00
C SER A 282 22.51 25.25 -13.82
N PRO A 283 22.91 24.48 -14.84
CA PRO A 283 22.76 23.05 -14.92
C PRO A 283 23.73 22.22 -14.06
N VAL A 284 24.54 22.81 -13.20
CA VAL A 284 25.72 22.15 -12.63
C VAL A 284 25.44 21.29 -11.39
N LEU A 285 24.37 21.52 -10.67
CA LEU A 285 24.03 20.73 -9.47
C LEU A 285 23.13 19.53 -9.76
N GLY A 286 22.38 19.57 -10.84
CA GLY A 286 21.38 18.55 -11.17
C GLY A 286 21.94 17.18 -11.57
N SER A 287 23.13 17.14 -12.21
CA SER A 287 23.69 15.88 -12.72
C SER A 287 24.33 15.01 -11.63
N THR A 288 24.82 15.63 -10.56
CA THR A 288 25.55 14.89 -9.49
C THR A 288 24.60 14.34 -8.42
N ILE A 289 23.49 15.00 -8.17
CA ILE A 289 22.50 14.56 -7.19
C ILE A 289 21.57 13.49 -7.78
N THR A 290 21.25 13.58 -9.07
CA THR A 290 20.38 12.62 -9.75
C THR A 290 20.98 11.20 -9.83
N THR A 291 22.32 11.09 -9.89
CA THR A 291 23.00 9.79 -9.88
C THR A 291 23.13 9.18 -8.49
N GLY A 292 23.08 9.98 -7.44
CA GLY A 292 23.20 9.50 -6.05
C GLY A 292 21.89 9.00 -5.44
N ILE A 293 20.74 9.45 -5.92
CA ILE A 293 19.41 9.14 -5.35
C ILE A 293 18.73 7.99 -6.10
N LEU A 294 19.12 7.70 -7.33
CA LEU A 294 18.59 6.55 -8.09
C LEU A 294 19.24 5.19 -7.73
N THR A 295 20.16 5.18 -6.77
CA THR A 295 20.73 3.95 -6.21
C THR A 295 20.04 3.42 -4.92
N PRO A 296 19.03 4.03 -4.30
CA PRO A 296 18.40 3.45 -3.11
C PRO A 296 17.56 2.19 -3.39
N ALA A 297 17.13 1.95 -4.62
CA ALA A 297 16.43 0.70 -4.95
C ALA A 297 17.29 -0.56 -4.73
N ALA A 298 18.62 -0.39 -4.63
CA ALA A 298 19.55 -1.47 -4.27
C ALA A 298 19.73 -1.63 -2.74
N PHE A 299 19.29 -0.69 -1.93
CA PHE A 299 19.51 -0.69 -0.48
C PHE A 299 18.37 -1.34 0.32
N PHE A 300 17.21 -1.56 -0.25
CA PHE A 300 16.07 -2.19 0.43
C PHE A 300 15.96 -3.70 0.21
N LEU A 301 16.90 -4.31 -0.50
CA LEU A 301 16.94 -5.76 -0.72
C LEU A 301 17.88 -6.51 0.22
N VAL A 302 18.45 -5.85 1.24
CA VAL A 302 19.37 -6.47 2.19
C VAL A 302 19.10 -5.97 3.61
N THR A 303 18.04 -6.44 4.22
CA THR A 303 17.95 -6.77 5.65
C THR A 303 16.80 -7.74 5.87
#